data_25981a175f57c5c5d4e77e05d65014af
#
_entry.id   25981a175f57c5c5d4e77e05d65014af
#
_cell.length_a   1.000
_cell.length_b   1.000
_cell.length_c   1.000
_cell.angle_alpha   90.00
_cell.angle_beta   90.00
_cell.angle_gamma   90.00
#
_symmetry.space_group_name_H-M   'P 1'
#
loop_
_entity.id
_entity.type
_entity.pdbx_description
1 polymer ?
#
loop_
_entity_poly.entity_id
_entity_poly.type
_entity_poly.pdbx_seq_one_letter_code
_entity_poly.pdbx_strand_id
1 'polypeptide(L)'
;VKNLPGRKSDVSDATWLAQLGAHGLVRGSFVPPEPIRILRDLTRARTAITRERGREVQRLEKLLKDAGIKLSAVASDITGVSGRLMLAALIEGQRDPAALADLAKRRLRSKIPALTEALTGRFSEHHAFLAQVHLDLIDRHTEAIEEITARIEVVIEPFQGFRDLIATIPGIATLTTADVIIAETGADMTRFPTAGHLASWAGTTPGSNESAGRVKSTKTRPGNPYLQGALGAAAMTLARSPNTYLGAQYRRIASRRGPMKANVAIQHKMLITIWHMGTTGTIYEDLGADYFTRLHPERAKNRALHQLEAMGYEVTLDRVG
;
A
#
# COMPACT_ATOMS: atom_id res chain seq x y z
N VAL A 1 16.51 2.10 26.93
CA VAL A 1 16.77 3.50 27.37
C VAL A 1 15.45 4.21 27.72
N LYS A 2 14.31 3.83 27.18
CA LYS A 2 13.03 4.54 27.36
C LYS A 2 12.49 4.59 28.79
N ASN A 3 12.98 3.73 29.68
CA ASN A 3 12.47 3.56 31.06
C ASN A 3 13.55 3.66 32.15
N LEU A 4 14.73 4.23 31.84
CA LEU A 4 15.74 4.45 32.87
C LEU A 4 15.45 5.76 33.61
N PRO A 5 15.41 5.74 34.95
CA PRO A 5 15.24 6.97 35.74
C PRO A 5 16.49 7.84 35.62
N GLY A 6 16.31 9.13 35.46
CA GLY A 6 17.39 10.12 35.39
C GLY A 6 17.10 11.24 34.40
N ARG A 7 17.91 12.30 34.48
CA ARG A 7 17.84 13.42 33.53
C ARG A 7 18.30 12.95 32.14
N LYS A 8 17.43 12.97 31.18
CA LYS A 8 17.73 12.62 29.79
C LYS A 8 18.46 13.80 29.13
N SER A 9 19.70 13.56 28.68
CA SER A 9 20.49 14.50 27.90
C SER A 9 21.20 13.75 26.78
N ASP A 10 21.48 14.43 25.67
CA ASP A 10 22.18 13.82 24.53
C ASP A 10 23.56 13.31 24.91
N VAL A 11 24.25 14.00 25.84
CA VAL A 11 25.57 13.59 26.36
C VAL A 11 25.45 12.27 27.14
N SER A 12 24.45 12.13 28.02
CA SER A 12 24.26 10.89 28.78
C SER A 12 23.84 9.73 27.87
N ASP A 13 23.01 9.98 26.86
CA ASP A 13 22.63 8.98 25.88
C ASP A 13 23.83 8.54 25.02
N ALA A 14 24.68 9.46 24.57
CA ALA A 14 25.91 9.16 23.83
C ALA A 14 26.90 8.34 24.67
N THR A 15 27.13 8.73 25.93
CA THR A 15 28.02 8.01 26.86
C THR A 15 27.48 6.58 27.09
N TRP A 16 26.18 6.44 27.30
CA TRP A 16 25.53 5.12 27.49
C TRP A 16 25.68 4.25 26.26
N LEU A 17 25.42 4.79 25.05
CA LEU A 17 25.60 4.07 23.79
C LEU A 17 27.06 3.64 23.58
N ALA A 18 28.02 4.49 23.92
CA ALA A 18 29.43 4.14 23.82
C ALA A 18 29.80 2.99 24.77
N GLN A 19 29.31 2.99 26.01
CA GLN A 19 29.52 1.90 26.97
C GLN A 19 28.87 0.59 26.48
N LEU A 20 27.63 0.63 26.00
CA LEU A 20 26.96 -0.54 25.44
C LEU A 20 27.72 -1.08 24.23
N GLY A 21 28.25 -0.21 23.38
CA GLY A 21 29.09 -0.57 22.22
C GLY A 21 30.41 -1.25 22.66
N ALA A 22 31.12 -0.67 23.65
CA ALA A 22 32.34 -1.23 24.17
C ALA A 22 32.14 -2.64 24.79
N HIS A 23 31.01 -2.90 25.39
CA HIS A 23 30.65 -4.21 25.95
C HIS A 23 30.02 -5.17 24.92
N GLY A 24 29.98 -4.83 23.62
CA GLY A 24 29.39 -5.69 22.57
C GLY A 24 27.87 -5.91 22.69
N LEU A 25 27.19 -5.09 23.49
CA LEU A 25 25.74 -5.21 23.74
C LEU A 25 24.89 -4.53 22.64
N VAL A 26 25.52 -3.73 21.78
CA VAL A 26 24.87 -3.11 20.62
C VAL A 26 25.27 -3.87 19.37
N ARG A 27 24.30 -4.47 18.71
CA ARG A 27 24.53 -5.07 17.40
C ARG A 27 24.59 -3.97 16.35
N GLY A 28 25.61 -3.99 15.49
CA GLY A 28 25.75 -3.07 14.36
C GLY A 28 24.50 -3.13 13.46
N SER A 29 24.03 -1.96 13.05
CA SER A 29 22.96 -1.88 12.06
C SER A 29 23.53 -2.19 10.68
N PHE A 30 22.74 -2.83 9.84
CA PHE A 30 23.10 -3.03 8.45
C PHE A 30 23.16 -1.68 7.72
N VAL A 31 24.33 -1.33 7.19
CA VAL A 31 24.50 -0.22 6.27
C VAL A 31 24.48 -0.78 4.84
N PRO A 32 23.49 -0.44 4.02
CA PRO A 32 23.41 -0.93 2.64
C PRO A 32 24.60 -0.41 1.81
N PRO A 33 25.01 -1.13 0.75
CA PRO A 33 25.98 -0.62 -0.21
C PRO A 33 25.44 0.62 -0.93
N GLU A 34 26.33 1.43 -1.48
CA GLU A 34 26.00 2.73 -2.06
C GLU A 34 24.85 2.69 -3.07
N PRO A 35 24.77 1.77 -4.06
CA PRO A 35 23.66 1.72 -5.01
C PRO A 35 22.28 1.56 -4.33
N ILE A 36 22.22 0.76 -3.27
CA ILE A 36 20.98 0.56 -2.48
C ILE A 36 20.66 1.81 -1.66
N ARG A 37 21.65 2.55 -1.15
CA ARG A 37 21.41 3.82 -0.45
C ARG A 37 20.82 4.86 -1.38
N ILE A 38 21.41 5.02 -2.57
CA ILE A 38 20.89 5.93 -3.60
C ILE A 38 19.45 5.55 -3.99
N LEU A 39 19.21 4.28 -4.26
CA LEU A 39 17.87 3.80 -4.61
C LEU A 39 16.87 4.05 -3.47
N ARG A 40 17.29 3.87 -2.22
CA ARG A 40 16.48 4.14 -1.03
C ARG A 40 16.11 5.61 -0.91
N ASP A 41 17.04 6.51 -1.12
CA ASP A 41 16.78 7.95 -1.08
C ASP A 41 15.80 8.36 -2.16
N LEU A 42 15.97 7.87 -3.38
CA LEU A 42 15.06 8.14 -4.50
C LEU A 42 13.65 7.59 -4.27
N THR A 43 13.51 6.34 -3.82
CA THR A 43 12.19 5.72 -3.57
C THR A 43 11.46 6.39 -2.40
N ARG A 44 12.19 6.82 -1.37
CA ARG A 44 11.63 7.58 -0.25
C ARG A 44 11.22 8.98 -0.65
N ALA A 45 12.03 9.69 -1.44
CA ALA A 45 11.69 10.99 -2.01
C ALA A 45 10.44 10.90 -2.88
N ARG A 46 10.38 9.92 -3.81
CA ARG A 46 9.18 9.65 -4.62
C ARG A 46 7.94 9.44 -3.76
N THR A 47 8.07 8.64 -2.69
CA THR A 47 6.97 8.36 -1.78
C THR A 47 6.51 9.63 -1.04
N ALA A 48 7.43 10.48 -0.60
CA ALA A 48 7.12 11.75 0.07
C ALA A 48 6.36 12.69 -0.86
N ILE A 49 6.89 12.93 -2.07
CA ILE A 49 6.28 13.82 -3.05
C ILE A 49 4.90 13.28 -3.52
N THR A 50 4.75 11.96 -3.68
CA THR A 50 3.45 11.35 -3.99
C THR A 50 2.41 11.63 -2.90
N ARG A 51 2.82 11.63 -1.63
CA ARG A 51 1.94 12.00 -0.49
C ARG A 51 1.59 13.48 -0.51
N GLU A 52 2.55 14.37 -0.81
CA GLU A 52 2.27 15.81 -0.94
C GLU A 52 1.29 16.08 -2.10
N ARG A 53 1.51 15.46 -3.26
CA ARG A 53 0.56 15.53 -4.39
C ARG A 53 -0.85 15.10 -3.95
N GLY A 54 -0.95 14.00 -3.21
CA GLY A 54 -2.24 13.54 -2.66
C GLY A 54 -2.90 14.55 -1.72
N ARG A 55 -2.10 15.24 -0.90
CA ARG A 55 -2.60 16.31 -0.01
C ARG A 55 -3.12 17.51 -0.81
N GLU A 56 -2.44 17.89 -1.90
CA GLU A 56 -2.93 18.98 -2.76
C GLU A 56 -4.25 18.61 -3.44
N VAL A 57 -4.42 17.38 -3.92
CA VAL A 57 -5.70 16.89 -4.44
C VAL A 57 -6.81 16.98 -3.38
N GLN A 58 -6.52 16.61 -2.14
CA GLN A 58 -7.49 16.72 -1.03
C GLN A 58 -7.84 18.18 -0.70
N ARG A 59 -6.87 19.11 -0.77
CA ARG A 59 -7.11 20.54 -0.59
C ARG A 59 -8.00 21.11 -1.70
N LEU A 60 -7.72 20.76 -2.94
CA LEU A 60 -8.55 21.11 -4.09
C LEU A 60 -9.98 20.56 -3.94
N GLU A 61 -10.13 19.30 -3.52
CA GLU A 61 -11.44 18.70 -3.25
C GLU A 61 -12.20 19.45 -2.15
N LYS A 62 -11.51 19.86 -1.08
CA LYS A 62 -12.11 20.64 0.01
C LYS A 62 -12.56 22.01 -0.49
N LEU A 63 -11.75 22.69 -1.30
CA LEU A 63 -12.08 23.98 -1.92
C LEU A 63 -13.33 23.87 -2.79
N LEU A 64 -13.45 22.83 -3.61
CA LEU A 64 -14.64 22.58 -4.43
C LEU A 64 -15.88 22.36 -3.56
N LYS A 65 -15.76 21.60 -2.48
CA LYS A 65 -16.86 21.36 -1.53
C LYS A 65 -17.31 22.65 -0.84
N ASP A 66 -16.41 23.55 -0.53
CA ASP A 66 -16.71 24.87 0.03
C ASP A 66 -17.53 25.70 -0.96
N ALA A 67 -17.23 25.64 -2.25
CA ALA A 67 -18.01 26.22 -3.33
C ALA A 67 -19.35 25.49 -3.60
N GLY A 68 -19.68 24.41 -2.88
CA GLY A 68 -20.86 23.57 -3.09
C GLY A 68 -20.70 22.52 -4.19
N ILE A 69 -19.54 22.45 -4.86
CA ILE A 69 -19.25 21.51 -5.96
C ILE A 69 -18.79 20.17 -5.40
N LYS A 70 -19.52 19.10 -5.70
CA LYS A 70 -19.28 17.73 -5.21
C LYS A 70 -18.73 16.80 -6.28
N LEU A 71 -17.81 17.28 -7.10
CA LEU A 71 -17.27 16.54 -8.26
C LEU A 71 -16.73 15.15 -7.88
N SER A 72 -16.08 15.00 -6.72
CA SER A 72 -15.55 13.72 -6.22
C SER A 72 -16.63 12.69 -5.85
N ALA A 73 -17.89 13.06 -5.71
CA ALA A 73 -18.98 12.12 -5.50
C ALA A 73 -19.32 11.33 -6.77
N VAL A 74 -19.01 11.88 -7.94
CA VAL A 74 -19.32 11.27 -9.26
C VAL A 74 -18.06 10.79 -9.98
N ALA A 75 -16.99 11.62 -9.96
CA ALA A 75 -15.70 11.33 -10.57
C ALA A 75 -14.74 10.78 -9.51
N SER A 76 -14.26 9.55 -9.69
CA SER A 76 -13.28 8.91 -8.79
C SER A 76 -11.91 9.61 -8.79
N ASP A 77 -11.59 10.33 -9.87
CA ASP A 77 -10.38 11.15 -10.01
C ASP A 77 -10.75 12.52 -10.58
N ILE A 78 -10.71 13.52 -9.72
CA ILE A 78 -11.02 14.92 -10.09
C ILE A 78 -9.86 15.57 -10.85
N THR A 79 -8.68 14.99 -10.84
CA THR A 79 -7.49 15.48 -11.56
C THR A 79 -7.21 14.73 -12.86
N GLY A 80 -8.06 13.75 -13.20
CA GLY A 80 -8.04 13.05 -14.47
C GLY A 80 -8.58 13.92 -15.61
N VAL A 81 -8.52 13.42 -16.85
CA VAL A 81 -8.84 14.16 -18.08
C VAL A 81 -10.15 14.95 -17.98
N SER A 82 -11.27 14.29 -17.62
CA SER A 82 -12.57 14.97 -17.53
C SER A 82 -12.62 15.98 -16.40
N GLY A 83 -12.06 15.62 -15.22
CA GLY A 83 -12.04 16.53 -14.08
C GLY A 83 -11.23 17.80 -14.38
N ARG A 84 -10.08 17.65 -15.02
CA ARG A 84 -9.25 18.78 -15.44
C ARG A 84 -9.95 19.71 -16.43
N LEU A 85 -10.66 19.16 -17.42
CA LEU A 85 -11.42 19.97 -18.37
C LEU A 85 -12.52 20.78 -17.66
N MET A 86 -13.24 20.17 -16.73
CA MET A 86 -14.27 20.82 -15.93
C MET A 86 -13.68 21.91 -15.01
N LEU A 87 -12.55 21.62 -14.36
CA LEU A 87 -11.86 22.58 -13.50
C LEU A 87 -11.31 23.76 -14.28
N ALA A 88 -10.71 23.54 -15.45
CA ALA A 88 -10.23 24.59 -16.32
C ALA A 88 -11.38 25.51 -16.77
N ALA A 89 -12.49 24.96 -17.22
CA ALA A 89 -13.66 25.72 -17.62
C ALA A 89 -14.26 26.52 -16.43
N LEU A 90 -14.29 25.96 -15.20
CA LEU A 90 -14.69 26.67 -14.00
C LEU A 90 -13.78 27.87 -13.70
N ILE A 91 -12.47 27.70 -13.84
CA ILE A 91 -11.45 28.74 -13.63
C ILE A 91 -11.60 29.83 -14.69
N GLU A 92 -11.88 29.48 -15.95
CA GLU A 92 -12.13 30.40 -17.07
C GLU A 92 -13.48 31.14 -16.97
N GLY A 93 -14.30 30.85 -15.97
CA GLY A 93 -15.54 31.56 -15.72
C GLY A 93 -16.81 30.86 -16.18
N GLN A 94 -16.74 29.62 -16.70
CA GLN A 94 -17.94 28.85 -16.99
C GLN A 94 -18.67 28.50 -15.70
N ARG A 95 -20.01 28.75 -15.67
CA ARG A 95 -20.85 28.50 -14.48
C ARG A 95 -22.07 27.67 -14.79
N ASP A 96 -22.37 27.39 -16.07
CA ASP A 96 -23.45 26.49 -16.42
C ASP A 96 -23.09 25.04 -16.13
N PRO A 97 -23.77 24.38 -15.18
CA PRO A 97 -23.47 22.99 -14.81
C PRO A 97 -23.66 22.01 -15.98
N ALA A 98 -24.59 22.26 -16.90
CA ALA A 98 -24.82 21.39 -18.05
C ALA A 98 -23.66 21.47 -19.04
N ALA A 99 -23.18 22.68 -19.36
CA ALA A 99 -22.01 22.90 -20.19
C ALA A 99 -20.76 22.28 -19.59
N LEU A 100 -20.56 22.39 -18.27
CA LEU A 100 -19.45 21.77 -17.55
C LEU A 100 -19.55 20.25 -17.60
N ALA A 101 -20.72 19.67 -17.39
CA ALA A 101 -20.92 18.22 -17.40
C ALA A 101 -20.70 17.60 -18.79
N ASP A 102 -20.98 18.34 -19.89
CA ASP A 102 -20.74 17.85 -21.26
C ASP A 102 -19.26 17.73 -21.62
N LEU A 103 -18.35 18.34 -20.85
CA LEU A 103 -16.92 18.13 -20.96
C LEU A 103 -16.47 16.72 -20.57
N ALA A 104 -17.37 15.91 -19.99
CA ALA A 104 -17.09 14.53 -19.61
C ALA A 104 -16.61 13.69 -20.81
N LYS A 105 -15.58 12.85 -20.59
CA LYS A 105 -15.04 11.92 -21.60
C LYS A 105 -15.24 10.47 -21.17
N ARG A 106 -15.30 9.58 -22.18
CA ARG A 106 -15.35 8.12 -22.00
C ARG A 106 -16.47 7.70 -21.03
N ARG A 107 -16.16 6.88 -20.02
CA ARG A 107 -17.13 6.33 -19.06
C ARG A 107 -17.87 7.40 -18.25
N LEU A 108 -17.28 8.58 -18.07
CA LEU A 108 -17.90 9.64 -17.31
C LEU A 108 -19.11 10.26 -18.02
N ARG A 109 -19.20 10.14 -19.38
CA ARG A 109 -20.37 10.61 -20.17
C ARG A 109 -21.68 9.96 -19.74
N SER A 110 -21.67 8.69 -19.34
CA SER A 110 -22.90 8.03 -18.84
C SER A 110 -23.43 8.63 -17.54
N LYS A 111 -22.65 9.50 -16.87
CA LYS A 111 -22.98 10.13 -15.61
C LYS A 111 -23.28 11.63 -15.74
N ILE A 112 -23.52 12.16 -16.96
CA ILE A 112 -23.79 13.58 -17.19
C ILE A 112 -24.88 14.13 -16.27
N PRO A 113 -26.05 13.48 -16.05
CA PRO A 113 -27.06 14.01 -15.12
C PRO A 113 -26.53 14.19 -13.69
N ALA A 114 -25.81 13.21 -13.16
CA ALA A 114 -25.21 13.31 -11.83
C ALA A 114 -24.06 14.33 -11.77
N LEU A 115 -23.31 14.53 -12.87
CA LEU A 115 -22.29 15.57 -12.97
C LEU A 115 -22.91 16.95 -12.97
N THR A 116 -24.01 17.18 -13.69
CA THR A 116 -24.73 18.45 -13.69
C THR A 116 -25.16 18.84 -12.28
N GLU A 117 -25.72 17.91 -11.52
CA GLU A 117 -26.05 18.13 -10.10
C GLU A 117 -24.80 18.42 -9.26
N ALA A 118 -23.75 17.61 -9.42
CA ALA A 118 -22.51 17.74 -8.66
C ALA A 118 -21.74 19.04 -8.93
N LEU A 119 -21.89 19.63 -10.14
CA LEU A 119 -21.25 20.87 -10.56
C LEU A 119 -22.07 22.12 -10.27
N THR A 120 -23.28 21.95 -9.72
CA THR A 120 -24.13 23.06 -9.26
C THR A 120 -23.58 23.60 -7.94
N GLY A 121 -23.08 24.85 -7.96
CA GLY A 121 -22.46 25.47 -6.78
C GLY A 121 -22.20 26.95 -6.97
N ARG A 122 -21.50 27.56 -6.00
CA ARG A 122 -21.15 28.98 -5.96
C ARG A 122 -19.65 29.19 -6.11
N PHE A 123 -19.13 28.85 -7.26
CA PHE A 123 -17.70 28.97 -7.57
C PHE A 123 -17.38 30.42 -7.96
N SER A 124 -16.65 31.13 -7.10
CA SER A 124 -16.26 32.54 -7.26
C SER A 124 -14.83 32.66 -7.87
N GLU A 125 -14.41 33.89 -8.18
CA GLU A 125 -13.05 34.21 -8.60
C GLU A 125 -12.00 33.79 -7.54
N HIS A 126 -12.34 33.95 -6.26
CA HIS A 126 -11.47 33.46 -5.17
C HIS A 126 -11.24 31.94 -5.24
N HIS A 127 -12.29 31.16 -5.50
CA HIS A 127 -12.15 29.72 -5.69
C HIS A 127 -11.35 29.39 -6.95
N ALA A 128 -11.52 30.16 -8.04
CA ALA A 128 -10.77 29.99 -9.29
C ALA A 128 -9.26 30.20 -9.06
N PHE A 129 -8.88 31.28 -8.38
CA PHE A 129 -7.49 31.55 -8.06
C PHE A 129 -6.84 30.42 -7.24
N LEU A 130 -7.50 29.98 -6.14
CA LEU A 130 -6.96 28.91 -5.31
C LEU A 130 -6.95 27.55 -6.01
N ALA A 131 -7.97 27.27 -6.83
CA ALA A 131 -8.01 26.03 -7.62
C ALA A 131 -6.83 25.96 -8.61
N GLN A 132 -6.51 27.09 -9.28
CA GLN A 132 -5.34 27.16 -10.17
C GLN A 132 -4.05 26.91 -9.39
N VAL A 133 -3.85 27.55 -8.23
CA VAL A 133 -2.67 27.33 -7.39
C VAL A 133 -2.52 25.85 -7.01
N HIS A 134 -3.59 25.18 -6.59
CA HIS A 134 -3.54 23.76 -6.26
C HIS A 134 -3.25 22.87 -7.48
N LEU A 135 -3.81 23.19 -8.66
CA LEU A 135 -3.53 22.47 -9.90
C LEU A 135 -2.06 22.60 -10.31
N ASP A 136 -1.49 23.81 -10.22
CA ASP A 136 -0.07 24.05 -10.53
C ASP A 136 0.85 23.26 -9.58
N LEU A 137 0.52 23.19 -8.29
CA LEU A 137 1.27 22.38 -7.32
C LEU A 137 1.15 20.88 -7.62
N ILE A 138 -0.04 20.41 -8.00
CA ILE A 138 -0.26 19.00 -8.39
C ILE A 138 0.59 18.65 -9.62
N ASP A 139 0.68 19.55 -10.59
CA ASP A 139 1.45 19.35 -11.82
C ASP A 139 2.95 19.31 -11.53
N ARG A 140 3.48 20.26 -10.77
CA ARG A 140 4.89 20.26 -10.34
C ARG A 140 5.26 19.00 -9.57
N HIS A 141 4.38 18.52 -8.66
CA HIS A 141 4.62 17.27 -7.97
C HIS A 141 4.59 16.06 -8.93
N THR A 142 3.74 16.09 -9.94
CA THR A 142 3.66 15.01 -10.94
C THR A 142 4.96 14.96 -11.77
N GLU A 143 5.43 16.09 -12.25
CA GLU A 143 6.72 16.23 -12.96
C GLU A 143 7.89 15.70 -12.11
N ALA A 144 7.97 16.12 -10.85
CA ALA A 144 9.02 15.65 -9.94
C ALA A 144 8.94 14.13 -9.67
N ILE A 145 7.75 13.54 -9.60
CA ILE A 145 7.57 12.09 -9.46
C ILE A 145 8.06 11.38 -10.73
N GLU A 146 7.80 11.92 -11.92
CA GLU A 146 8.23 11.37 -13.20
C GLU A 146 9.76 11.41 -13.32
N GLU A 147 10.39 12.55 -13.00
CA GLU A 147 11.84 12.71 -12.99
C GLU A 147 12.54 11.72 -12.04
N ILE A 148 12.02 11.60 -10.80
CA ILE A 148 12.58 10.66 -9.83
C ILE A 148 12.37 9.22 -10.31
N THR A 149 11.23 8.91 -10.92
CA THR A 149 10.96 7.59 -11.47
C THR A 149 11.91 7.23 -12.60
N ALA A 150 12.16 8.17 -13.51
CA ALA A 150 13.15 7.98 -14.57
C ALA A 150 14.57 7.75 -14.01
N ARG A 151 14.93 8.44 -12.93
CA ARG A 151 16.22 8.23 -12.25
C ARG A 151 16.28 6.88 -11.55
N ILE A 152 15.18 6.41 -10.96
CA ILE A 152 15.09 5.07 -10.36
C ILE A 152 15.33 3.99 -11.42
N GLU A 153 14.75 4.11 -12.62
CA GLU A 153 14.94 3.13 -13.70
C GLU A 153 16.42 2.96 -14.08
N VAL A 154 17.21 4.03 -14.01
CA VAL A 154 18.66 3.96 -14.24
C VAL A 154 19.39 3.28 -13.09
N VAL A 155 19.06 3.65 -11.85
CA VAL A 155 19.80 3.18 -10.65
C VAL A 155 19.46 1.73 -10.30
N ILE A 156 18.27 1.25 -10.67
CA ILE A 156 17.80 -0.10 -10.34
C ILE A 156 18.32 -1.17 -11.31
N GLU A 157 18.94 -0.76 -12.41
CA GLU A 157 19.41 -1.67 -13.46
C GLU A 157 20.21 -2.89 -12.92
N PRO A 158 21.17 -2.73 -11.99
CA PRO A 158 21.90 -3.88 -11.43
C PRO A 158 21.02 -4.86 -10.66
N PHE A 159 19.82 -4.48 -10.29
CA PHE A 159 18.85 -5.28 -9.53
C PHE A 159 17.65 -5.72 -10.36
N GLN A 160 17.69 -5.52 -11.69
CA GLN A 160 16.55 -5.80 -12.57
C GLN A 160 16.10 -7.24 -12.48
N GLY A 161 17.03 -8.20 -12.46
CA GLY A 161 16.68 -9.62 -12.33
C GLY A 161 15.89 -9.94 -11.04
N PHE A 162 16.26 -9.32 -9.93
CA PHE A 162 15.50 -9.47 -8.67
C PHE A 162 14.17 -8.73 -8.70
N ARG A 163 14.13 -7.55 -9.34
CA ARG A 163 12.91 -6.78 -9.57
C ARG A 163 11.87 -7.58 -10.36
N ASP A 164 12.29 -8.17 -11.47
CA ASP A 164 11.42 -8.99 -12.32
C ASP A 164 10.95 -10.25 -11.59
N LEU A 165 11.84 -10.86 -10.83
CA LEU A 165 11.52 -12.02 -10.01
C LEU A 165 10.38 -11.71 -9.03
N ILE A 166 10.52 -10.70 -8.19
CA ILE A 166 9.50 -10.37 -7.18
C ILE A 166 8.22 -9.76 -7.77
N ALA A 167 8.29 -9.17 -8.97
CA ALA A 167 7.12 -8.65 -9.69
C ALA A 167 6.16 -9.77 -10.14
N THR A 168 6.60 -11.03 -10.17
CA THR A 168 5.71 -12.18 -10.43
C THR A 168 4.73 -12.46 -9.29
N ILE A 169 4.97 -11.90 -8.08
CA ILE A 169 4.05 -12.04 -6.94
C ILE A 169 2.81 -11.18 -7.17
N PRO A 170 1.59 -11.75 -7.14
CA PRO A 170 0.37 -10.98 -7.25
C PRO A 170 0.32 -9.85 -6.22
N GLY A 171 -0.02 -8.64 -6.67
CA GLY A 171 -0.02 -7.42 -5.85
C GLY A 171 1.29 -6.64 -5.86
N ILE A 172 2.43 -7.25 -6.26
CA ILE A 172 3.72 -6.57 -6.43
C ILE A 172 3.99 -6.21 -7.90
N ALA A 173 3.05 -6.50 -8.79
CA ALA A 173 3.17 -6.27 -10.24
C ALA A 173 3.40 -4.80 -10.63
N THR A 174 3.33 -3.83 -9.72
CA THR A 174 3.75 -2.46 -9.97
C THR A 174 5.24 -2.34 -9.68
N LEU A 175 6.00 -1.88 -10.67
CA LEU A 175 7.43 -1.64 -10.54
C LEU A 175 7.75 -0.77 -9.30
N THR A 176 6.91 0.21 -8.99
CA THR A 176 7.05 1.06 -7.80
C THR A 176 7.10 0.28 -6.49
N THR A 177 6.28 -0.77 -6.33
CA THR A 177 6.30 -1.60 -5.12
C THR A 177 7.57 -2.45 -5.04
N ALA A 178 7.98 -3.03 -6.17
CA ALA A 178 9.22 -3.80 -6.28
C ALA A 178 10.44 -2.93 -5.94
N ASP A 179 10.51 -1.70 -6.50
CA ASP A 179 11.58 -0.74 -6.23
C ASP A 179 11.76 -0.47 -4.74
N VAL A 180 10.65 -0.20 -4.02
CA VAL A 180 10.69 0.05 -2.58
C VAL A 180 11.15 -1.18 -1.81
N ILE A 181 10.70 -2.37 -2.19
CA ILE A 181 11.14 -3.62 -1.55
C ILE A 181 12.66 -3.78 -1.70
N ILE A 182 13.20 -3.61 -2.91
CA ILE A 182 14.63 -3.70 -3.20
C ILE A 182 15.41 -2.64 -2.41
N ALA A 183 14.98 -1.39 -2.47
CA ALA A 183 15.60 -0.27 -1.78
C ALA A 183 15.70 -0.50 -0.26
N GLU A 184 14.66 -1.04 0.34
CA GLU A 184 14.60 -1.21 1.80
C GLU A 184 15.24 -2.51 2.28
N THR A 185 15.15 -3.62 1.53
CA THR A 185 15.71 -4.92 1.91
C THR A 185 17.14 -5.15 1.42
N GLY A 186 17.56 -4.48 0.33
CA GLY A 186 18.92 -4.55 -0.22
C GLY A 186 19.12 -5.63 -1.26
N ALA A 187 18.07 -6.28 -1.77
CA ALA A 187 18.08 -7.35 -2.79
C ALA A 187 18.84 -8.64 -2.40
N ASP A 188 19.79 -8.58 -1.47
CA ASP A 188 20.57 -9.72 -0.98
C ASP A 188 19.88 -10.37 0.22
N MET A 189 19.15 -11.46 -0.03
CA MET A 189 18.40 -12.20 0.99
C MET A 189 19.28 -13.02 1.93
N THR A 190 20.55 -13.27 1.61
CA THR A 190 21.49 -14.01 2.48
C THR A 190 21.79 -13.28 3.79
N ARG A 191 21.53 -11.98 3.83
CA ARG A 191 21.65 -11.11 5.03
C ARG A 191 20.63 -11.45 6.11
N PHE A 192 19.56 -12.11 5.75
CA PHE A 192 18.54 -12.58 6.68
C PHE A 192 18.69 -14.09 6.82
N PRO A 193 19.12 -14.60 7.99
CA PRO A 193 19.36 -16.04 8.20
C PRO A 193 18.17 -16.92 7.86
N THR A 194 16.95 -16.40 8.03
CA THR A 194 15.71 -17.09 7.64
C THR A 194 14.66 -16.08 7.18
N ALA A 195 13.66 -16.56 6.45
CA ALA A 195 12.48 -15.76 6.07
C ALA A 195 11.80 -15.10 7.28
N GLY A 196 11.78 -15.79 8.43
CA GLY A 196 11.24 -15.25 9.68
C GLY A 196 12.03 -14.06 10.22
N HIS A 197 13.36 -14.02 10.01
CA HIS A 197 14.18 -12.85 10.38
C HIS A 197 13.83 -11.63 9.53
N LEU A 198 13.65 -11.79 8.22
CA LEU A 198 13.20 -10.71 7.34
C LEU A 198 11.81 -10.18 7.78
N ALA A 199 10.86 -11.07 8.01
CA ALA A 199 9.50 -10.68 8.42
C ALA A 199 9.48 -9.98 9.80
N SER A 200 10.33 -10.44 10.74
CA SER A 200 10.48 -9.82 12.06
C SER A 200 11.14 -8.44 11.97
N TRP A 201 12.21 -8.32 11.18
CA TRP A 201 12.89 -7.06 10.92
C TRP A 201 11.95 -6.02 10.27
N ALA A 202 11.13 -6.45 9.33
CA ALA A 202 10.12 -5.61 8.68
C ALA A 202 8.95 -5.22 9.61
N GLY A 203 8.86 -5.80 10.81
CA GLY A 203 7.80 -5.52 11.77
C GLY A 203 6.43 -6.10 11.38
N THR A 204 6.41 -7.22 10.65
CA THR A 204 5.16 -7.91 10.25
C THR A 204 4.84 -9.12 11.12
N THR A 205 5.67 -9.42 12.11
CA THR A 205 5.43 -10.47 13.11
C THR A 205 4.85 -9.89 14.40
N PRO A 206 3.98 -10.63 15.09
CA PRO A 206 3.53 -10.23 16.42
C PRO A 206 4.70 -10.09 17.39
N GLY A 207 4.67 -9.07 18.22
CA GLY A 207 5.60 -8.94 19.34
C GLY A 207 5.27 -9.99 20.41
N SER A 208 6.27 -10.66 20.96
CA SER A 208 6.10 -11.54 22.12
C SER A 208 5.92 -10.67 23.37
N ASN A 209 4.67 -10.35 23.69
CA ASN A 209 4.31 -9.65 24.92
C ASN A 209 3.46 -10.59 25.77
N GLU A 210 4.14 -11.43 26.50
CA GLU A 210 3.55 -12.44 27.37
C GLU A 210 4.09 -12.28 28.80
N SER A 211 3.26 -12.51 29.78
CA SER A 211 3.63 -12.51 31.19
C SER A 211 2.82 -13.55 31.92
N ALA A 212 3.48 -14.43 32.65
CA ALA A 212 2.87 -15.54 33.39
C ALA A 212 1.93 -16.41 32.54
N GLY A 213 2.35 -16.80 31.33
CA GLY A 213 1.57 -17.61 30.40
C GLY A 213 0.39 -16.89 29.73
N ARG A 214 0.20 -15.58 29.98
CA ARG A 214 -0.87 -14.79 29.37
C ARG A 214 -0.33 -13.84 28.31
N VAL A 215 -0.82 -13.96 27.08
CA VAL A 215 -0.51 -13.04 25.99
C VAL A 215 -1.19 -11.69 26.26
N LYS A 216 -0.39 -10.66 26.54
CA LYS A 216 -0.87 -9.29 26.82
C LYS A 216 -1.16 -8.51 25.54
N SER A 217 -0.42 -8.76 24.47
CA SER A 217 -0.60 -8.07 23.20
C SER A 217 -0.04 -8.88 22.04
N THR A 218 -0.78 -8.90 20.92
CA THR A 218 -0.34 -9.44 19.63
C THR A 218 0.04 -8.34 18.65
N LYS A 219 0.23 -7.09 19.12
CA LYS A 219 0.63 -5.96 18.29
C LYS A 219 1.99 -6.23 17.67
N THR A 220 2.14 -5.92 16.39
CA THR A 220 3.43 -5.99 15.71
C THR A 220 4.40 -4.94 16.24
N ARG A 221 5.69 -5.23 16.15
CA ARG A 221 6.73 -4.26 16.50
C ARG A 221 6.79 -3.15 15.45
N PRO A 222 7.31 -1.96 15.81
CA PRO A 222 7.69 -0.96 14.82
C PRO A 222 8.68 -1.58 13.83
N GLY A 223 8.43 -1.37 12.53
CA GLY A 223 9.30 -1.83 11.45
C GLY A 223 9.56 -0.68 10.48
N ASN A 224 10.09 -1.00 9.31
CA ASN A 224 10.35 -0.02 8.28
C ASN A 224 9.03 0.49 7.66
N PRO A 225 8.67 1.78 7.84
CA PRO A 225 7.37 2.31 7.42
C PRO A 225 7.21 2.39 5.89
N TYR A 226 8.31 2.51 5.14
CA TYR A 226 8.28 2.53 3.68
C TYR A 226 7.98 1.13 3.14
N LEU A 227 8.69 0.12 3.64
CA LEU A 227 8.45 -1.28 3.27
C LEU A 227 7.03 -1.72 3.66
N GLN A 228 6.60 -1.41 4.89
CA GLN A 228 5.24 -1.72 5.34
C GLN A 228 4.17 -1.00 4.50
N GLY A 229 4.42 0.25 4.09
CA GLY A 229 3.52 1.01 3.23
C GLY A 229 3.38 0.37 1.84
N ALA A 230 4.49 0.00 1.21
CA ALA A 230 4.50 -0.64 -0.10
C ALA A 230 3.82 -2.02 -0.08
N LEU A 231 4.19 -2.87 0.89
CA LEU A 231 3.57 -4.20 1.07
C LEU A 231 2.09 -4.10 1.46
N GLY A 232 1.73 -3.08 2.25
CA GLY A 232 0.35 -2.80 2.64
C GLY A 232 -0.53 -2.45 1.45
N ALA A 233 -0.04 -1.60 0.56
CA ALA A 233 -0.72 -1.28 -0.70
C ALA A 233 -0.86 -2.52 -1.59
N ALA A 234 0.21 -3.31 -1.75
CA ALA A 234 0.18 -4.59 -2.48
C ALA A 234 -0.86 -5.56 -1.89
N ALA A 235 -0.90 -5.72 -0.58
CA ALA A 235 -1.88 -6.58 0.09
C ALA A 235 -3.33 -6.09 -0.09
N MET A 236 -3.55 -4.78 -0.17
CA MET A 236 -4.89 -4.21 -0.44
C MET A 236 -5.36 -4.49 -1.87
N THR A 237 -4.46 -4.53 -2.86
CA THR A 237 -4.85 -4.90 -4.24
C THR A 237 -5.31 -6.35 -4.31
N LEU A 238 -4.71 -7.24 -3.51
CA LEU A 238 -5.10 -8.65 -3.44
C LEU A 238 -6.50 -8.88 -2.86
N ALA A 239 -7.01 -7.98 -2.04
CA ALA A 239 -8.38 -8.03 -1.57
C ALA A 239 -9.39 -8.02 -2.75
N ARG A 240 -9.00 -7.38 -3.87
CA ARG A 240 -9.79 -7.27 -5.11
C ARG A 240 -9.45 -8.35 -6.15
N SER A 241 -8.46 -9.21 -5.88
CA SER A 241 -8.00 -10.25 -6.80
C SER A 241 -8.48 -11.63 -6.31
N PRO A 242 -9.72 -12.04 -6.66
CA PRO A 242 -10.35 -13.23 -6.09
C PRO A 242 -9.67 -14.54 -6.50
N ASN A 243 -9.01 -14.56 -7.65
CA ASN A 243 -8.54 -15.79 -8.29
C ASN A 243 -7.09 -16.17 -7.94
N THR A 244 -6.50 -15.52 -6.94
CA THR A 244 -5.14 -15.81 -6.48
C THR A 244 -5.14 -16.46 -5.10
N TYR A 245 -4.12 -17.28 -4.82
CA TYR A 245 -3.88 -17.86 -3.49
C TYR A 245 -3.83 -16.79 -2.39
N LEU A 246 -3.04 -15.74 -2.60
CA LEU A 246 -2.90 -14.65 -1.62
C LEU A 246 -4.21 -13.88 -1.43
N GLY A 247 -4.98 -13.65 -2.49
CA GLY A 247 -6.30 -13.03 -2.41
C GLY A 247 -7.32 -13.88 -1.66
N ALA A 248 -7.33 -15.20 -1.88
CA ALA A 248 -8.15 -16.14 -1.12
C ALA A 248 -7.76 -16.16 0.36
N GLN A 249 -6.45 -16.14 0.66
CA GLN A 249 -5.94 -16.07 2.03
C GLN A 249 -6.33 -14.76 2.70
N TYR A 250 -6.22 -13.61 2.01
CA TYR A 250 -6.66 -12.31 2.52
C TYR A 250 -8.12 -12.37 2.98
N ARG A 251 -9.02 -12.79 2.10
CA ARG A 251 -10.46 -12.86 2.39
C ARG A 251 -10.77 -13.81 3.55
N ARG A 252 -10.12 -14.98 3.58
CA ARG A 252 -10.28 -15.96 4.66
C ARG A 252 -9.87 -15.40 6.03
N ILE A 253 -8.84 -14.57 6.09
CA ILE A 253 -8.41 -13.92 7.34
C ILE A 253 -9.31 -12.73 7.64
N ALA A 254 -9.64 -11.90 6.64
CA ALA A 254 -10.46 -10.71 6.80
C ALA A 254 -11.85 -11.02 7.35
N SER A 255 -12.49 -12.11 6.90
CA SER A 255 -13.81 -12.54 7.39
C SER A 255 -13.83 -12.92 8.87
N ARG A 256 -12.68 -13.32 9.45
CA ARG A 256 -12.60 -13.79 10.86
C ARG A 256 -11.92 -12.79 11.79
N ARG A 257 -10.98 -12.00 11.30
CA ARG A 257 -10.08 -11.16 12.09
C ARG A 257 -10.09 -9.69 11.68
N GLY A 258 -10.84 -9.36 10.63
CA GLY A 258 -10.93 -8.03 10.05
C GLY A 258 -9.83 -7.70 9.03
N PRO A 259 -10.04 -6.67 8.20
CA PRO A 259 -9.17 -6.36 7.06
C PRO A 259 -7.77 -5.92 7.47
N MET A 260 -7.61 -5.21 8.59
CA MET A 260 -6.29 -4.75 9.05
C MET A 260 -5.37 -5.90 9.41
N LYS A 261 -5.88 -6.92 10.11
CA LYS A 261 -5.09 -8.11 10.46
C LYS A 261 -4.81 -8.98 9.24
N ALA A 262 -5.75 -9.05 8.29
CA ALA A 262 -5.54 -9.72 7.01
C ALA A 262 -4.42 -9.05 6.22
N ASN A 263 -4.42 -7.72 6.14
CA ASN A 263 -3.39 -6.95 5.45
C ASN A 263 -1.98 -7.27 5.99
N VAL A 264 -1.80 -7.22 7.32
CA VAL A 264 -0.50 -7.54 7.95
C VAL A 264 -0.10 -9.00 7.72
N ALA A 265 -1.03 -9.94 7.78
CA ALA A 265 -0.75 -11.35 7.54
C ALA A 265 -0.30 -11.62 6.08
N ILE A 266 -0.88 -10.90 5.11
CA ILE A 266 -0.45 -10.98 3.71
C ILE A 266 0.92 -10.32 3.50
N GLN A 267 1.19 -9.17 4.10
CA GLN A 267 2.53 -8.57 4.10
C GLN A 267 3.59 -9.56 4.61
N HIS A 268 3.30 -10.21 5.74
CA HIS A 268 4.18 -11.24 6.29
C HIS A 268 4.40 -12.38 5.28
N LYS A 269 3.33 -12.89 4.67
CA LYS A 269 3.42 -13.98 3.69
C LYS A 269 4.22 -13.56 2.45
N MET A 270 4.02 -12.33 1.95
CA MET A 270 4.82 -11.78 0.85
C MET A 270 6.30 -11.75 1.18
N LEU A 271 6.69 -11.30 2.38
CA LEU A 271 8.10 -11.27 2.79
C LEU A 271 8.72 -12.66 2.87
N ILE A 272 7.99 -13.64 3.41
CA ILE A 272 8.42 -15.04 3.41
C ILE A 272 8.65 -15.53 1.97
N THR A 273 7.72 -15.23 1.08
CA THR A 273 7.82 -15.61 -0.36
C THR A 273 9.00 -14.91 -1.01
N ILE A 274 9.19 -13.60 -0.84
CA ILE A 274 10.30 -12.82 -1.37
C ILE A 274 11.65 -13.39 -0.91
N TRP A 275 11.77 -13.76 0.37
CA TRP A 275 12.98 -14.35 0.91
C TRP A 275 13.31 -15.67 0.22
N HIS A 276 12.34 -16.57 0.07
CA HIS A 276 12.55 -17.86 -0.62
C HIS A 276 12.91 -17.64 -2.09
N MET A 277 12.18 -16.78 -2.81
CA MET A 277 12.49 -16.48 -4.21
C MET A 277 13.88 -15.87 -4.37
N GLY A 278 14.27 -14.93 -3.48
CA GLY A 278 15.58 -14.30 -3.52
C GLY A 278 16.75 -15.23 -3.15
N THR A 279 16.50 -16.30 -2.39
CA THR A 279 17.51 -17.30 -2.05
C THR A 279 17.62 -18.44 -3.05
N THR A 280 16.50 -18.80 -3.70
CA THR A 280 16.45 -19.95 -4.63
C THR A 280 16.49 -19.55 -6.11
N GLY A 281 16.19 -18.28 -6.43
CA GLY A 281 16.04 -17.81 -7.80
C GLY A 281 14.76 -18.29 -8.50
N THR A 282 13.83 -18.93 -7.78
CA THR A 282 12.59 -19.48 -8.36
C THR A 282 11.52 -18.41 -8.50
N ILE A 283 10.78 -18.43 -9.61
CA ILE A 283 9.64 -17.55 -9.83
C ILE A 283 8.46 -17.92 -8.93
N TYR A 284 7.57 -16.96 -8.65
CA TYR A 284 6.35 -17.22 -7.88
C TYR A 284 5.40 -18.13 -8.67
N GLU A 285 4.97 -19.20 -8.01
CA GLU A 285 3.91 -20.08 -8.49
C GLU A 285 2.65 -19.88 -7.66
N ASP A 286 1.55 -19.46 -8.32
CA ASP A 286 0.28 -19.23 -7.62
C ASP A 286 -0.44 -20.57 -7.40
N LEU A 287 -0.69 -20.90 -6.14
CA LEU A 287 -1.35 -22.15 -5.75
C LEU A 287 -2.87 -22.17 -6.07
N GLY A 288 -3.40 -21.03 -6.57
CA GLY A 288 -4.81 -20.88 -6.91
C GLY A 288 -5.72 -20.51 -5.73
N ALA A 289 -6.88 -19.97 -6.07
CA ALA A 289 -7.88 -19.54 -5.08
C ALA A 289 -8.52 -20.71 -4.32
N ASP A 290 -8.55 -21.87 -4.93
CA ASP A 290 -9.14 -23.11 -4.42
C ASP A 290 -8.19 -23.93 -3.52
N TYR A 291 -6.93 -23.47 -3.36
CA TYR A 291 -5.93 -24.16 -2.54
C TYR A 291 -6.45 -24.62 -1.18
N PHE A 292 -7.14 -23.73 -0.44
CA PHE A 292 -7.65 -24.05 0.89
C PHE A 292 -8.82 -25.02 0.87
N THR A 293 -9.58 -25.07 -0.21
CA THR A 293 -10.66 -26.04 -0.44
C THR A 293 -10.08 -27.41 -0.74
N ARG A 294 -9.05 -27.46 -1.60
CA ARG A 294 -8.34 -28.70 -1.92
C ARG A 294 -7.56 -29.27 -0.73
N LEU A 295 -6.99 -28.40 0.10
CA LEU A 295 -6.25 -28.80 1.30
C LEU A 295 -7.13 -29.44 2.39
N HIS A 296 -8.39 -28.99 2.51
CA HIS A 296 -9.34 -29.47 3.51
C HIS A 296 -10.73 -29.66 2.91
N PRO A 297 -10.94 -30.65 2.01
CA PRO A 297 -12.17 -30.79 1.25
C PRO A 297 -13.38 -31.07 2.15
N GLU A 298 -13.25 -31.93 3.16
CA GLU A 298 -14.33 -32.23 4.09
C GLU A 298 -14.78 -31.01 4.91
N ARG A 299 -13.82 -30.16 5.34
CA ARG A 299 -14.18 -28.91 6.03
C ARG A 299 -14.88 -27.91 5.12
N ALA A 300 -14.49 -27.86 3.84
CA ALA A 300 -15.13 -27.01 2.85
C ALA A 300 -16.57 -27.49 2.57
N LYS A 301 -16.77 -28.80 2.39
CA LYS A 301 -18.06 -29.44 2.22
C LYS A 301 -19.01 -29.14 3.40
N ASN A 302 -18.58 -29.46 4.63
CA ASN A 302 -19.39 -29.25 5.82
C ASN A 302 -19.77 -27.78 6.03
N ARG A 303 -18.85 -26.85 5.72
CA ARG A 303 -19.15 -25.42 5.79
C ARG A 303 -20.22 -25.02 4.76
N ALA A 304 -20.16 -25.53 3.54
CA ALA A 304 -21.15 -25.26 2.51
C ALA A 304 -22.53 -25.82 2.89
N LEU A 305 -22.58 -27.05 3.44
CA LEU A 305 -23.80 -27.66 3.98
C LEU A 305 -24.44 -26.78 5.06
N HIS A 306 -23.69 -26.45 6.11
CA HIS A 306 -24.19 -25.58 7.18
C HIS A 306 -24.68 -24.21 6.69
N GLN A 307 -24.07 -23.67 5.64
CA GLN A 307 -24.50 -22.41 5.07
C GLN A 307 -25.85 -22.52 4.34
N LEU A 308 -26.07 -23.62 3.62
CA LEU A 308 -27.33 -23.91 2.94
C LEU A 308 -28.44 -24.23 3.95
N GLU A 309 -28.15 -25.06 4.95
CA GLU A 309 -29.08 -25.38 6.04
C GLU A 309 -29.50 -24.12 6.82
N ALA A 310 -28.56 -23.20 7.10
CA ALA A 310 -28.87 -21.92 7.77
C ALA A 310 -29.76 -21.00 6.93
N MET A 311 -29.79 -21.18 5.60
CA MET A 311 -30.70 -20.48 4.69
C MET A 311 -32.05 -21.21 4.52
N GLY A 312 -32.27 -22.32 5.25
CA GLY A 312 -33.52 -23.08 5.23
C GLY A 312 -33.64 -24.18 4.13
N TYR A 313 -32.49 -24.53 3.52
CA TYR A 313 -32.47 -25.62 2.52
C TYR A 313 -32.13 -26.95 3.20
N GLU A 314 -32.87 -28.01 2.82
CA GLU A 314 -32.46 -29.39 3.06
C GLU A 314 -31.55 -29.85 1.93
N VAL A 315 -30.37 -30.35 2.23
CA VAL A 315 -29.31 -30.62 1.23
C VAL A 315 -28.94 -32.10 1.25
N THR A 316 -29.17 -32.77 0.14
CA THR A 316 -28.70 -34.14 -0.11
C THR A 316 -27.49 -34.08 -1.04
N LEU A 317 -26.42 -34.83 -0.72
CA LEU A 317 -25.21 -34.87 -1.51
C LEU A 317 -25.03 -36.23 -2.16
N ASP A 318 -24.94 -36.23 -3.50
CA ASP A 318 -24.56 -37.40 -4.27
C ASP A 318 -23.10 -37.22 -4.77
N ARG A 319 -22.31 -38.26 -4.61
CA ARG A 319 -20.92 -38.24 -5.05
C ARG A 319 -20.90 -38.48 -6.56
N VAL A 320 -20.52 -37.49 -7.35
CA VAL A 320 -20.26 -37.65 -8.77
C VAL A 320 -18.89 -38.35 -8.89
N GLY A 321 -18.90 -39.52 -9.56
CA GLY A 321 -17.73 -40.38 -9.73
C GLY A 321 -16.60 -39.77 -10.54
#